data_6d883debe0ed679b6421a703ca7a2e09
#
_entry.id   6d883debe0ed679b6421a703ca7a2e09
#
_cell.length_a   1.000
_cell.length_b   1.000
_cell.length_c   1.000
_cell.angle_alpha   90.00
_cell.angle_beta   90.00
_cell.angle_gamma   90.00
#
_symmetry.space_group_name_H-M   'P 1'
#
loop_
_entity.id
_entity.type
_entity.pdbx_description
1 polymer ?
#
loop_
_entity_poly.entity_id
_entity_poly.type
_entity_poly.pdbx_seq_one_letter_code
_entity_poly.pdbx_strand_id
1 'polypeptide(L)'
;YRSPDLDIIDLADYLPRVIEEIEMGYRPGARGIALGTVVSEEIRLHIDQAIPLGLLISELVLNAVKHAFPAEVLVEYPAGTAEVRLIGGRTEDEGLVLSVVDNGVGLGGIDPSERDSFGMVLVRTLSEQLGAEITHTDGEAPSVFGTGTQWTLQVRQGGR
;
A
#
# COMPACT_ATOMS: atom_id res chain seq x y z
N TYR A 1 -6.25 -16.75 -29.45
CA TYR A 1 -7.49 -16.38 -28.74
C TYR A 1 -7.29 -16.35 -27.24
N ARG A 2 -7.63 -15.23 -26.66
CA ARG A 2 -7.50 -15.03 -25.23
C ARG A 2 -8.89 -14.96 -24.61
N SER A 3 -9.16 -15.81 -23.63
CA SER A 3 -10.43 -15.75 -22.90
C SER A 3 -10.52 -14.44 -22.11
N PRO A 4 -11.66 -13.71 -22.14
CA PRO A 4 -11.83 -12.51 -21.34
C PRO A 4 -11.59 -12.72 -19.83
N ASP A 5 -11.86 -13.92 -19.33
CA ASP A 5 -11.70 -14.27 -17.92
C ASP A 5 -10.23 -14.35 -17.48
N LEU A 6 -9.31 -14.59 -18.43
CA LEU A 6 -7.86 -14.63 -18.14
C LEU A 6 -7.26 -13.25 -17.90
N ASP A 7 -7.98 -12.20 -18.29
CA ASP A 7 -7.52 -10.82 -18.14
C ASP A 7 -8.06 -10.18 -16.85
N ILE A 8 -8.83 -10.92 -16.07
CA ILE A 8 -9.44 -10.43 -14.83
C ILE A 8 -8.69 -11.02 -13.63
N ILE A 9 -8.35 -10.15 -12.71
CA ILE A 9 -7.64 -10.50 -11.49
C ILE A 9 -8.51 -10.16 -10.29
N ASP A 10 -8.63 -11.11 -9.34
CA ASP A 10 -9.27 -10.88 -8.05
C ASP A 10 -8.25 -10.25 -7.10
N LEU A 11 -8.57 -9.07 -6.58
CA LEU A 11 -7.69 -8.31 -5.71
C LEU A 11 -7.39 -9.07 -4.41
N ALA A 12 -8.36 -9.83 -3.90
CA ALA A 12 -8.16 -10.63 -2.68
C ALA A 12 -7.09 -11.71 -2.85
N ASP A 13 -6.87 -12.18 -4.08
CA ASP A 13 -5.80 -13.12 -4.39
C ASP A 13 -4.50 -12.42 -4.75
N TYR A 14 -4.58 -11.27 -5.39
CA TYR A 14 -3.43 -10.55 -5.92
C TYR A 14 -2.62 -9.83 -4.84
N LEU A 15 -3.29 -9.13 -3.92
CA LEU A 15 -2.58 -8.36 -2.87
C LEU A 15 -1.72 -9.23 -1.96
N PRO A 16 -2.19 -10.42 -1.51
CA PRO A 16 -1.32 -11.31 -0.72
C PRO A 16 -0.06 -11.73 -1.47
N ARG A 17 -0.13 -11.90 -2.80
CA ARG A 17 1.06 -12.24 -3.62
C ARG A 17 2.06 -11.09 -3.68
N VAL A 18 1.56 -9.86 -3.79
CA VAL A 18 2.43 -8.67 -3.76
C VAL A 18 3.16 -8.60 -2.42
N ILE A 19 2.45 -8.80 -1.31
CA ILE A 19 3.02 -8.82 0.04
C ILE A 19 4.04 -9.95 0.19
N GLU A 20 3.74 -11.13 -0.32
CA GLU A 20 4.65 -12.28 -0.25
C GLU A 20 5.97 -12.01 -0.99
N GLU A 21 5.91 -11.38 -2.16
CA GLU A 21 7.10 -11.00 -2.90
C GLU A 21 7.96 -9.98 -2.14
N ILE A 22 7.33 -9.03 -1.47
CA ILE A 22 8.03 -8.05 -0.63
C ILE A 22 8.69 -8.77 0.55
N GLU A 23 7.96 -9.68 1.21
CA GLU A 23 8.50 -10.45 2.33
C GLU A 23 9.71 -11.29 1.91
N MET A 24 9.65 -11.92 0.75
CA MET A 24 10.76 -12.73 0.22
C MET A 24 11.98 -11.87 -0.16
N GLY A 25 11.75 -10.71 -0.75
CA GLY A 25 12.82 -9.85 -1.25
C GLY A 25 13.48 -8.97 -0.19
N TYR A 26 12.71 -8.44 0.75
CA TYR A 26 13.17 -7.44 1.72
C TYR A 26 13.14 -7.92 3.16
N ARG A 27 12.43 -9.02 3.43
CA ARG A 27 12.37 -9.72 4.72
C ARG A 27 12.02 -8.79 5.90
N PRO A 28 10.94 -8.00 5.83
CA PRO A 28 10.55 -7.15 6.95
C PRO A 28 10.24 -7.95 8.22
N GLY A 29 9.72 -9.17 8.09
CA GLY A 29 9.46 -10.06 9.21
C GLY A 29 10.70 -10.38 10.03
N ALA A 30 11.87 -10.47 9.37
CA ALA A 30 13.15 -10.68 10.08
C ALA A 30 13.55 -9.48 10.94
N ARG A 31 13.01 -8.28 10.63
CA ARG A 31 13.19 -7.07 11.44
C ARG A 31 12.09 -6.89 12.49
N GLY A 32 11.08 -7.76 12.48
CA GLY A 32 9.96 -7.64 13.41
C GLY A 32 8.80 -6.81 12.89
N ILE A 33 8.75 -6.55 11.59
CA ILE A 33 7.66 -5.79 10.93
C ILE A 33 6.73 -6.78 10.24
N ALA A 34 5.47 -6.83 10.68
CA ALA A 34 4.47 -7.69 10.06
C ALA A 34 3.82 -6.99 8.88
N LEU A 35 3.60 -7.73 7.79
CA LEU A 35 2.83 -7.27 6.65
C LEU A 35 1.50 -8.02 6.60
N GLY A 36 0.42 -7.33 6.29
CA GLY A 36 -0.89 -7.95 6.20
C GLY A 36 -1.78 -7.32 5.14
N THR A 37 -2.81 -8.05 4.75
CA THR A 37 -3.82 -7.58 3.80
C THR A 37 -5.21 -7.82 4.36
N VAL A 38 -6.12 -6.86 4.10
CA VAL A 38 -7.54 -6.99 4.39
C VAL A 38 -8.32 -6.50 3.17
N VAL A 39 -9.07 -7.40 2.54
CA VAL A 39 -9.94 -7.07 1.42
C VAL A 39 -11.36 -7.46 1.82
N SER A 40 -12.23 -6.47 2.00
CA SER A 40 -13.56 -6.67 2.59
C SER A 40 -14.61 -7.20 1.63
N GLU A 41 -14.35 -7.14 0.33
CA GLU A 41 -15.31 -7.53 -0.71
C GLU A 41 -14.58 -8.09 -1.93
N GLU A 42 -15.34 -8.74 -2.80
CA GLU A 42 -14.81 -9.20 -4.07
C GLU A 42 -14.56 -7.99 -4.98
N ILE A 43 -13.30 -7.81 -5.37
CA ILE A 43 -12.89 -6.73 -6.26
C ILE A 43 -12.13 -7.33 -7.43
N ARG A 44 -12.70 -7.17 -8.62
CA ARG A 44 -12.11 -7.67 -9.86
C ARG A 44 -11.53 -6.53 -10.66
N LEU A 45 -10.32 -6.71 -11.13
CA LEU A 45 -9.61 -5.74 -11.94
C LEU A 45 -9.13 -6.37 -13.23
N HIS A 46 -9.10 -5.57 -14.29
CA HIS A 46 -8.42 -5.96 -15.50
C HIS A 46 -6.90 -5.99 -15.25
N ILE A 47 -6.20 -6.93 -15.87
CA ILE A 47 -4.75 -7.09 -15.70
C ILE A 47 -3.98 -5.81 -16.03
N ASP A 48 -4.46 -5.02 -16.99
CA ASP A 48 -3.83 -3.74 -17.35
C ASP A 48 -3.88 -2.71 -16.23
N GLN A 49 -4.84 -2.84 -15.32
CA GLN A 49 -4.92 -2.02 -14.11
C GLN A 49 -4.16 -2.64 -12.94
N ALA A 50 -4.20 -3.97 -12.83
CA ALA A 50 -3.59 -4.69 -11.71
C ALA A 50 -2.07 -4.55 -11.69
N ILE A 51 -1.41 -4.58 -12.85
CA ILE A 51 0.05 -4.49 -12.93
C ILE A 51 0.56 -3.13 -12.41
N PRO A 52 0.11 -1.98 -12.93
CA PRO A 52 0.57 -0.70 -12.38
C PRO A 52 0.13 -0.50 -10.93
N LEU A 53 -1.04 -1.01 -10.55
CA LEU A 53 -1.50 -0.95 -9.16
C LEU A 53 -0.55 -1.71 -8.22
N GLY A 54 -0.13 -2.92 -8.61
CA GLY A 54 0.80 -3.73 -7.83
C GLY A 54 2.15 -3.05 -7.64
N LEU A 55 2.67 -2.41 -8.69
CA LEU A 55 3.93 -1.67 -8.62
C LEU A 55 3.80 -0.46 -7.70
N LEU A 56 2.72 0.28 -7.79
CA LEU A 56 2.46 1.44 -6.94
C LEU A 56 2.36 1.03 -5.46
N ILE A 57 1.58 0.00 -5.17
CA ILE A 57 1.43 -0.52 -3.82
C ILE A 57 2.77 -1.00 -3.27
N SER A 58 3.56 -1.71 -4.07
CA SER A 58 4.88 -2.18 -3.67
C SER A 58 5.77 -1.02 -3.23
N GLU A 59 5.76 0.09 -3.96
CA GLU A 59 6.53 1.27 -3.59
C GLU A 59 6.07 1.88 -2.26
N LEU A 60 4.76 1.98 -2.05
CA LEU A 60 4.22 2.52 -0.80
C LEU A 60 4.52 1.62 0.40
N VAL A 61 4.39 0.31 0.24
CA VAL A 61 4.70 -0.65 1.31
C VAL A 61 6.20 -0.62 1.62
N LEU A 62 7.05 -0.61 0.58
CA LEU A 62 8.50 -0.54 0.77
C LEU A 62 8.93 0.76 1.45
N ASN A 63 8.30 1.88 1.13
CA ASN A 63 8.57 3.14 1.82
C ASN A 63 8.25 3.03 3.31
N ALA A 64 7.12 2.39 3.66
CA ALA A 64 6.79 2.16 5.06
C ALA A 64 7.82 1.26 5.76
N VAL A 65 8.20 0.15 5.12
CA VAL A 65 9.20 -0.78 5.67
C VAL A 65 10.54 -0.08 5.89
N LYS A 66 10.96 0.76 4.95
CA LYS A 66 12.26 1.44 5.00
C LYS A 66 12.31 2.64 5.95
N HIS A 67 11.20 3.36 6.09
CA HIS A 67 11.22 4.69 6.71
C HIS A 67 10.34 4.83 7.96
N ALA A 68 9.28 4.02 8.09
CA ALA A 68 8.36 4.15 9.22
C ALA A 68 8.91 3.56 10.52
N PHE A 69 9.88 2.65 10.43
CA PHE A 69 10.40 1.91 11.57
C PHE A 69 11.93 1.97 11.64
N PRO A 70 12.52 3.13 11.98
CA PRO A 70 13.96 3.20 12.23
C PRO A 70 14.37 2.18 13.31
N ALA A 71 15.58 1.65 13.20
CA ALA A 71 16.05 0.58 14.10
C ALA A 71 15.96 0.97 15.58
N GLU A 72 16.33 2.20 15.90
CA GLU A 72 16.29 2.74 17.26
C GLU A 72 14.87 2.87 17.83
N VAL A 73 13.87 2.99 16.95
CA VAL A 73 12.46 3.08 17.32
C VAL A 73 11.83 1.70 17.39
N LEU A 74 12.20 0.82 16.45
CA LEU A 74 11.62 -0.51 16.32
C LEU A 74 11.78 -1.35 17.58
N VAL A 75 12.89 -1.18 18.30
CA VAL A 75 13.14 -1.92 19.55
C VAL A 75 12.14 -1.59 20.66
N GLU A 76 11.46 -0.45 20.57
CA GLU A 76 10.46 -0.03 21.55
C GLU A 76 9.07 -0.66 21.29
N TYR A 77 8.85 -1.24 20.11
CA TYR A 77 7.59 -1.91 19.83
C TYR A 77 7.53 -3.26 20.54
N PRO A 78 6.43 -3.57 21.23
CA PRO A 78 6.21 -4.93 21.71
C PRO A 78 6.28 -5.91 20.54
N ALA A 79 6.77 -7.12 20.77
CA ALA A 79 6.95 -8.12 19.74
C ALA A 79 5.65 -8.35 18.96
N GLY A 80 5.74 -8.33 17.63
CA GLY A 80 4.61 -8.57 16.74
C GLY A 80 3.65 -7.40 16.55
N THR A 81 3.96 -6.19 17.08
CA THR A 81 3.05 -5.04 17.00
C THR A 81 3.41 -4.03 15.92
N ALA A 82 4.65 -4.01 15.42
CA ALA A 82 5.01 -3.18 14.28
C ALA A 82 4.43 -3.78 13.02
N GLU A 83 3.61 -3.01 12.30
CA GLU A 83 2.90 -3.57 11.14
C GLU A 83 2.65 -2.56 10.04
N VAL A 84 2.57 -3.09 8.81
CA VAL A 84 2.08 -2.39 7.62
C VAL A 84 0.92 -3.21 7.06
N ARG A 85 -0.21 -2.56 6.82
CA ARG A 85 -1.41 -3.21 6.29
C ARG A 85 -1.83 -2.62 4.96
N LEU A 86 -2.22 -3.50 4.05
CA LEU A 86 -2.96 -3.15 2.85
C LEU A 86 -4.45 -3.39 3.09
N ILE A 87 -5.26 -2.36 2.90
CA ILE A 87 -6.70 -2.46 3.08
C ILE A 87 -7.36 -2.10 1.75
N GLY A 88 -8.11 -3.04 1.19
CA GLY A 88 -8.84 -2.84 -0.06
C GLY A 88 -10.35 -2.87 0.14
N GLY A 89 -11.03 -2.00 -0.55
CA GLY A 89 -12.48 -1.93 -0.51
C GLY A 89 -13.03 -1.19 -1.74
N ARG A 90 -14.36 -1.03 -1.76
CA ARG A 90 -15.04 -0.25 -2.77
C ARG A 90 -15.56 1.04 -2.19
N THR A 91 -15.60 2.09 -3.01
CA THR A 91 -16.30 3.31 -2.69
C THR A 91 -17.80 3.15 -2.97
N GLU A 92 -18.62 4.08 -2.49
CA GLU A 92 -20.06 4.10 -2.77
C GLU A 92 -20.36 4.14 -4.28
N ASP A 93 -19.48 4.75 -5.06
CA ASP A 93 -19.57 4.84 -6.52
C ASP A 93 -18.99 3.62 -7.23
N GLU A 94 -18.80 2.51 -6.51
CA GLU A 94 -18.20 1.28 -7.01
C GLU A 94 -16.74 1.41 -7.50
N GLY A 95 -16.08 2.51 -7.17
CA GLY A 95 -14.66 2.67 -7.40
C GLY A 95 -13.84 1.82 -6.43
N LEU A 96 -12.55 1.70 -6.70
CA LEU A 96 -11.61 1.03 -5.83
C LEU A 96 -10.99 2.01 -4.86
N VAL A 97 -10.92 1.64 -3.59
CA VAL A 97 -10.12 2.34 -2.60
C VAL A 97 -9.12 1.37 -1.99
N LEU A 98 -7.86 1.78 -1.99
CA LEU A 98 -6.76 1.03 -1.36
C LEU A 98 -6.03 1.92 -0.40
N SER A 99 -5.74 1.40 0.78
CA SER A 99 -4.97 2.11 1.79
C SER A 99 -3.75 1.28 2.20
N VAL A 100 -2.62 1.96 2.35
CA VAL A 100 -1.41 1.41 2.96
C VAL A 100 -1.25 2.11 4.29
N VAL A 101 -1.40 1.38 5.36
CA VAL A 101 -1.42 1.91 6.73
C VAL A 101 -0.25 1.32 7.51
N ASP A 102 0.55 2.16 8.15
CA ASP A 102 1.56 1.71 9.08
C ASP A 102 1.36 2.34 10.45
N ASN A 103 1.87 1.69 11.48
CA ASN A 103 1.89 2.21 12.84
C ASN A 103 3.29 2.68 13.26
N GLY A 104 4.06 3.17 12.31
CA GLY A 104 5.41 3.69 12.53
C GLY A 104 5.43 5.10 13.12
N VAL A 105 6.55 5.79 12.89
CA VAL A 105 6.81 7.11 13.48
C VAL A 105 5.99 8.25 12.87
N GLY A 106 5.30 7.99 11.75
CA GLY A 106 4.58 9.03 11.01
C GLY A 106 5.51 9.90 10.17
N LEU A 107 4.95 10.93 9.55
CA LEU A 107 5.66 11.80 8.63
C LEU A 107 6.33 13.00 9.30
N GLY A 108 5.96 13.29 10.55
CA GLY A 108 6.55 14.43 11.28
C GLY A 108 6.34 15.79 10.61
N GLY A 109 5.23 15.95 9.87
CA GLY A 109 4.95 17.17 9.12
C GLY A 109 5.68 17.28 7.78
N ILE A 110 6.44 16.27 7.40
CA ILE A 110 7.13 16.23 6.10
C ILE A 110 6.15 15.68 5.05
N ASP A 111 6.03 16.37 3.91
CA ASP A 111 5.26 15.88 2.78
C ASP A 111 6.16 14.98 1.92
N PRO A 112 5.96 13.65 1.91
CA PRO A 112 6.80 12.75 1.13
C PRO A 112 6.60 12.91 -0.38
N SER A 113 5.46 13.48 -0.82
CA SER A 113 5.21 13.72 -2.25
C SER A 113 6.13 14.81 -2.81
N GLU A 114 6.69 15.65 -1.97
CA GLU A 114 7.67 16.68 -2.36
C GLU A 114 9.07 16.12 -2.56
N ARG A 115 9.32 14.88 -2.18
CA ARG A 115 10.61 14.23 -2.39
C ARG A 115 10.76 13.83 -3.85
N ASP A 116 11.92 14.13 -4.43
CA ASP A 116 12.27 13.72 -5.80
C ASP A 116 12.96 12.35 -5.83
N SER A 117 12.63 11.46 -4.89
CA SER A 117 13.11 10.09 -4.93
C SER A 117 12.53 9.35 -6.13
N PHE A 118 13.27 8.39 -6.66
CA PHE A 118 12.80 7.56 -7.77
C PHE A 118 11.47 6.87 -7.43
N GLY A 119 11.34 6.38 -6.20
CA GLY A 119 10.10 5.73 -5.76
C GLY A 119 8.89 6.67 -5.79
N MET A 120 9.05 7.92 -5.37
CA MET A 120 7.95 8.89 -5.42
C MET A 120 7.62 9.34 -6.85
N VAL A 121 8.60 9.45 -7.72
CA VAL A 121 8.36 9.69 -9.16
C VAL A 121 7.54 8.54 -9.74
N LEU A 122 7.89 7.31 -9.41
CA LEU A 122 7.16 6.12 -9.86
C LEU A 122 5.72 6.12 -9.33
N VAL A 123 5.51 6.45 -8.06
CA VAL A 123 4.17 6.54 -7.46
C VAL A 123 3.31 7.57 -8.20
N ARG A 124 3.84 8.75 -8.46
CA ARG A 124 3.11 9.79 -9.22
C ARG A 124 2.77 9.33 -10.64
N THR A 125 3.74 8.76 -11.34
CA THR A 125 3.57 8.30 -12.71
C THR A 125 2.52 7.20 -12.81
N LEU A 126 2.58 6.22 -11.92
CA LEU A 126 1.62 5.11 -11.90
C LEU A 126 0.21 5.59 -11.49
N SER A 127 0.12 6.54 -10.57
CA SER A 127 -1.16 7.15 -10.19
C SER A 127 -1.83 7.83 -11.39
N GLU A 128 -1.06 8.59 -12.15
CA GLU A 128 -1.58 9.22 -13.38
C GLU A 128 -2.02 8.18 -14.41
N GLN A 129 -1.23 7.14 -14.61
CA GLN A 129 -1.56 6.06 -15.54
C GLN A 129 -2.86 5.36 -15.16
N LEU A 130 -3.11 5.17 -13.88
CA LEU A 130 -4.34 4.54 -13.37
C LEU A 130 -5.54 5.50 -13.33
N GLY A 131 -5.33 6.80 -13.54
CA GLY A 131 -6.36 7.79 -13.27
C GLY A 131 -6.73 7.83 -11.80
N ALA A 132 -5.76 7.58 -10.93
CA ALA A 132 -5.98 7.46 -9.51
C ALA A 132 -5.65 8.77 -8.79
N GLU A 133 -6.40 9.02 -7.73
CA GLU A 133 -6.08 10.08 -6.77
C GLU A 133 -5.38 9.45 -5.58
N ILE A 134 -4.23 9.99 -5.20
CA ILE A 134 -3.45 9.51 -4.06
C ILE A 134 -3.30 10.62 -3.03
N THR A 135 -3.59 10.29 -1.77
CA THR A 135 -3.47 11.21 -0.64
C THR A 135 -2.73 10.50 0.49
N HIS A 136 -2.15 11.29 1.39
CA HIS A 136 -1.55 10.78 2.62
C HIS A 136 -2.00 11.60 3.80
N THR A 137 -2.12 10.94 4.96
CA THR A 137 -2.49 11.56 6.23
C THR A 137 -1.69 10.90 7.34
N ASP A 138 -1.65 11.54 8.49
CA ASP A 138 -1.26 10.85 9.71
C ASP A 138 -2.27 9.71 9.94
N GLY A 139 -1.75 8.54 10.30
CA GLY A 139 -2.60 7.37 10.52
C GLY A 139 -3.41 7.50 11.81
N GLU A 140 -4.43 6.68 11.93
CA GLU A 140 -5.25 6.56 13.13
C GLU A 140 -4.85 5.34 13.98
N ALA A 141 -3.95 4.52 13.44
CA ALA A 141 -3.51 3.31 14.13
C ALA A 141 -2.69 3.65 15.37
N PRO A 142 -2.91 2.97 16.50
CA PRO A 142 -2.08 3.16 17.67
C PRO A 142 -0.61 2.86 17.34
N SER A 143 0.26 3.81 17.66
CA SER A 143 1.70 3.70 17.46
C SER A 143 2.41 4.06 18.74
N VAL A 144 3.58 3.48 18.96
CA VAL A 144 4.43 3.79 20.12
C VAL A 144 4.92 5.24 20.08
N PHE A 145 5.12 5.80 18.89
CA PHE A 145 5.73 7.13 18.69
C PHE A 145 4.84 8.11 17.93
N GLY A 146 3.55 7.82 17.81
CA GLY A 146 2.64 8.69 17.07
C GLY A 146 1.46 7.91 16.52
N THR A 147 0.92 8.36 15.41
CA THR A 147 -0.26 7.76 14.78
C THR A 147 0.07 6.95 13.53
N GLY A 148 1.35 6.88 13.15
CA GLY A 148 1.77 6.25 11.90
C GLY A 148 1.37 7.07 10.68
N THR A 149 1.28 6.40 9.54
CA THR A 149 0.95 7.05 8.26
C THR A 149 -0.08 6.23 7.51
N GLN A 150 -0.96 6.91 6.79
CA GLN A 150 -1.91 6.27 5.89
C GLN A 150 -1.82 6.90 4.51
N TRP A 151 -1.54 6.07 3.50
CA TRP A 151 -1.70 6.42 2.09
C TRP A 151 -3.04 5.88 1.61
N THR A 152 -3.78 6.68 0.86
CA THR A 152 -5.05 6.26 0.28
C THR A 152 -5.04 6.51 -1.21
N LEU A 153 -5.35 5.48 -1.95
CA LEU A 153 -5.45 5.48 -3.41
C LEU A 153 -6.90 5.24 -3.80
N GLN A 154 -7.48 6.14 -4.58
CA GLN A 154 -8.82 5.97 -5.11
C GLN A 154 -8.77 5.89 -6.63
N VAL A 155 -9.31 4.81 -7.17
CA VAL A 155 -9.42 4.60 -8.61
C VAL A 155 -10.90 4.55 -8.95
N ARG A 156 -11.33 5.41 -9.85
CA ARG A 156 -12.72 5.38 -10.33
C ARG A 156 -12.89 4.20 -11.27
N GLN A 157 -13.88 3.37 -10.98
CA GLN A 157 -14.21 2.26 -11.83
C GLN A 157 -15.04 2.74 -13.03
N GLY A 158 -14.74 2.20 -14.22
CA GLY A 158 -15.40 2.61 -15.46
C GLY A 158 -15.01 4.00 -15.93
N GLY A 159 -13.97 4.59 -15.38
CA GLY A 159 -13.37 5.83 -15.86
C GLY A 159 -12.90 5.65 -17.30
N ARG A 160 -13.58 6.26 -18.20
CA ARG A 160 -13.22 6.31 -19.60
C ARG A 160 -12.69 7.69 -19.93
#